data_11b0499c962c11298de07b2ea380d513
#
_entry.id   11b0499c962c11298de07b2ea380d513
#
_cell.length_a   1.000
_cell.length_b   1.000
_cell.length_c   1.000
_cell.angle_alpha   90.00
_cell.angle_beta   90.00
_cell.angle_gamma   90.00
#
_symmetry.space_group_name_H-M   'P 1'
#
loop_
_entity.id
_entity.type
_entity.pdbx_description
1 polymer ?
#
loop_
_entity_poly.entity_id
_entity_poly.type
_entity_poly.pdbx_seq_one_letter_code
_entity_poly.pdbx_strand_id
1 'polypeptide(L)'
;MARWYLEEKGIPYNLVELDLRGNQHRQPDYLAINPFGKLPSLVDDSLTGADGQPLKLFESGAILLHLAECHAGEIQTPAQRSLVNQWLLFANATLAIALFVPSNREREFPRLMEELNRQLTPGRPLVGEHWGAADCAVTAYLAYLPIFFPQEDLSPYPAIQELIASTQQRPAYRKVMGMT
;
A
#
# COMPACT_ATOMS: atom_id res chain seq x y z
N MET A 1 -2.60 4.05 -0.41
CA MET A 1 -1.32 3.37 -0.17
C MET A 1 -0.13 4.26 -0.56
N ALA A 2 0.23 4.41 -1.85
CA ALA A 2 1.41 5.20 -2.26
C ALA A 2 1.44 6.64 -1.72
N ARG A 3 0.34 7.41 -1.86
CA ARG A 3 0.26 8.77 -1.32
C ARG A 3 0.47 8.82 0.21
N TRP A 4 -0.09 7.86 0.95
CA TRP A 4 0.14 7.78 2.39
C TRP A 4 1.61 7.55 2.73
N TYR A 5 2.28 6.65 2.01
CA TYR A 5 3.70 6.40 2.20
C TYR A 5 4.56 7.65 1.94
N LEU A 6 4.28 8.37 0.85
CA LEU A 6 4.95 9.64 0.53
C LEU A 6 4.80 10.67 1.66
N GLU A 7 3.59 10.86 2.18
CA GLU A 7 3.32 11.76 3.31
C GLU A 7 4.00 11.30 4.60
N GLU A 8 4.00 10.01 4.88
CA GLU A 8 4.59 9.44 6.09
C GLU A 8 6.12 9.58 6.12
N LYS A 9 6.75 9.47 4.95
CA LYS A 9 8.19 9.60 4.78
C LYS A 9 8.65 11.03 4.47
N GLY A 10 7.73 11.97 4.32
CA GLY A 10 8.04 13.35 3.94
C GLY A 10 8.70 13.48 2.56
N ILE A 11 8.42 12.53 1.65
CA ILE A 11 8.95 12.58 0.29
C ILE A 11 8.14 13.59 -0.52
N PRO A 12 8.76 14.62 -1.13
CA PRO A 12 8.05 15.61 -1.93
C PRO A 12 7.42 14.95 -3.17
N TYR A 13 6.21 15.36 -3.51
CA TYR A 13 5.53 14.88 -4.70
C TYR A 13 4.50 15.89 -5.23
N ASN A 14 4.19 15.79 -6.52
CA ASN A 14 3.08 16.47 -7.14
C ASN A 14 1.90 15.50 -7.30
N LEU A 15 0.76 15.82 -6.68
CA LEU A 15 -0.45 15.02 -6.83
C LEU A 15 -1.19 15.44 -8.10
N VAL A 16 -1.39 14.47 -9.00
CA VAL A 16 -2.25 14.61 -10.16
C VAL A 16 -3.51 13.79 -9.92
N GLU A 17 -4.63 14.47 -9.76
CA GLU A 17 -5.94 13.84 -9.63
C GLU A 17 -6.56 13.65 -11.02
N LEU A 18 -7.12 12.45 -11.25
CA LEU A 18 -7.74 12.09 -12.51
C LEU A 18 -9.26 12.07 -12.40
N ASP A 19 -9.95 12.62 -13.37
CA ASP A 19 -11.39 12.44 -13.52
C ASP A 19 -11.71 11.03 -14.04
N LEU A 20 -12.01 10.13 -13.10
CA LEU A 20 -12.37 8.75 -13.42
C LEU A 20 -13.74 8.64 -14.08
N ARG A 21 -14.67 9.58 -13.79
CA ARG A 21 -16.01 9.58 -14.41
C ARG A 21 -15.92 10.04 -15.86
N GLY A 22 -15.01 10.99 -16.14
CA GLY A 22 -14.67 11.43 -17.50
C GLY A 22 -13.71 10.48 -18.23
N ASN A 23 -13.39 9.31 -17.65
CA ASN A 23 -12.47 8.32 -18.25
C ASN A 23 -11.08 8.85 -18.54
N GLN A 24 -10.58 9.84 -17.79
CA GLN A 24 -9.25 10.42 -18.01
C GLN A 24 -8.14 9.35 -17.87
N HIS A 25 -8.32 8.35 -17.01
CA HIS A 25 -7.40 7.21 -16.87
C HIS A 25 -7.30 6.31 -18.12
N ARG A 26 -8.17 6.51 -19.11
CA ARG A 26 -8.20 5.79 -20.40
C ARG A 26 -7.77 6.66 -21.57
N GLN A 27 -7.37 7.90 -21.32
CA GLN A 27 -6.87 8.79 -22.37
C GLN A 27 -5.41 8.48 -22.71
N PRO A 28 -4.96 8.79 -23.95
CA PRO A 28 -3.62 8.46 -24.42
C PRO A 28 -2.50 8.92 -23.48
N ASP A 29 -2.63 10.13 -22.92
CA ASP A 29 -1.62 10.72 -22.04
C ASP A 29 -1.40 9.87 -20.78
N TYR A 30 -2.48 9.39 -20.16
CA TYR A 30 -2.36 8.53 -19.01
C TYR A 30 -1.96 7.09 -19.39
N LEU A 31 -2.46 6.58 -20.51
CA LEU A 31 -2.07 5.25 -21.01
C LEU A 31 -0.59 5.18 -21.39
N ALA A 32 0.05 6.30 -21.72
CA ALA A 32 1.50 6.40 -21.90
C ALA A 32 2.29 6.24 -20.59
N ILE A 33 1.63 6.38 -19.41
CA ILE A 33 2.22 6.13 -18.09
C ILE A 33 1.86 4.71 -17.63
N ASN A 34 0.57 4.36 -17.69
CA ASN A 34 0.07 3.04 -17.32
C ASN A 34 -0.85 2.48 -18.41
N PRO A 35 -0.36 1.56 -19.25
CA PRO A 35 -1.12 1.03 -20.38
C PRO A 35 -2.39 0.24 -19.98
N PHE A 36 -2.52 -0.14 -18.70
CA PHE A 36 -3.72 -0.81 -18.20
C PHE A 36 -4.82 0.16 -17.72
N GLY A 37 -4.53 1.46 -17.71
CA GLY A 37 -5.50 2.47 -17.27
C GLY A 37 -5.96 2.28 -15.82
N LYS A 38 -5.07 1.83 -14.94
CA LYS A 38 -5.33 1.60 -13.50
C LYS A 38 -4.62 2.65 -12.66
N LEU A 39 -5.08 2.85 -11.43
CA LEU A 39 -4.43 3.68 -10.42
C LEU A 39 -3.94 2.79 -9.26
N PRO A 40 -2.86 3.22 -8.60
CA PRO A 40 -2.05 4.42 -8.86
C PRO A 40 -1.01 4.22 -9.97
N SER A 41 -0.42 5.35 -10.40
CA SER A 41 0.82 5.39 -11.18
C SER A 41 1.77 6.42 -10.58
N LEU A 42 3.06 6.27 -10.83
CA LEU A 42 4.11 7.19 -10.44
C LEU A 42 4.97 7.52 -11.66
N VAL A 43 5.31 8.79 -11.80
CA VAL A 43 6.40 9.23 -12.68
C VAL A 43 7.50 9.79 -11.78
N ASP A 44 8.70 9.26 -11.92
CA ASP A 44 9.87 9.71 -11.16
C ASP A 44 10.87 10.37 -12.11
N ASP A 45 10.93 11.71 -12.03
CA ASP A 45 11.80 12.52 -12.88
C ASP A 45 13.27 12.45 -12.46
N SER A 46 13.57 11.92 -11.29
CA SER A 46 14.95 11.76 -10.80
C SER A 46 15.68 10.58 -11.43
N LEU A 47 14.94 9.67 -12.06
CA LEU A 47 15.46 8.47 -12.68
C LEU A 47 14.99 8.32 -14.12
N THR A 48 15.87 7.75 -14.94
CA THR A 48 15.59 7.52 -16.36
C THR A 48 15.20 6.07 -16.59
N GLY A 49 14.07 5.87 -17.25
CA GLY A 49 13.61 4.56 -17.72
C GLY A 49 14.40 4.04 -18.91
N ALA A 50 14.11 2.80 -19.32
CA ALA A 50 14.78 2.17 -20.45
C ALA A 50 14.53 2.86 -21.80
N ASP A 51 13.50 3.66 -21.90
CA ASP A 51 13.13 4.47 -23.08
C ASP A 51 13.80 5.86 -23.11
N GLY A 52 14.66 6.16 -22.15
CA GLY A 52 15.32 7.46 -22.01
C GLY A 52 14.41 8.58 -21.46
N GLN A 53 13.19 8.24 -21.02
CA GLN A 53 12.23 9.15 -20.41
C GLN A 53 12.23 9.00 -18.89
N PRO A 54 11.61 9.92 -18.14
CA PRO A 54 11.36 9.72 -16.70
C PRO A 54 10.78 8.35 -16.40
N LEU A 55 11.24 7.74 -15.29
CA LEU A 55 10.78 6.41 -14.91
C LEU A 55 9.29 6.41 -14.61
N LYS A 56 8.55 5.52 -15.27
CA LYS A 56 7.11 5.35 -15.09
C LYS A 56 6.83 4.02 -14.43
N LEU A 57 6.06 4.05 -13.35
CA LEU A 57 5.70 2.86 -12.58
C LEU A 57 4.19 2.79 -12.38
N PHE A 58 3.68 1.59 -12.43
CA PHE A 58 2.32 1.22 -12.00
C PHE A 58 2.42 0.02 -11.04
N GLU A 59 1.31 -0.43 -10.47
CA GLU A 59 1.19 -1.34 -9.33
C GLU A 59 1.67 -0.70 -8.01
N SER A 60 0.76 -0.61 -7.05
CA SER A 60 1.03 0.05 -5.76
C SER A 60 2.19 -0.58 -5.00
N GLY A 61 2.36 -1.90 -5.10
CA GLY A 61 3.50 -2.61 -4.48
C GLY A 61 4.83 -2.25 -5.12
N ALA A 62 4.88 -2.16 -6.46
CA ALA A 62 6.09 -1.75 -7.18
C ALA A 62 6.47 -0.30 -6.87
N ILE A 63 5.48 0.59 -6.79
CA ILE A 63 5.67 1.99 -6.41
C ILE A 63 6.22 2.09 -4.98
N LEU A 64 5.66 1.34 -4.02
CA LEU A 64 6.17 1.34 -2.65
C LEU A 64 7.60 0.81 -2.55
N LEU A 65 7.91 -0.28 -3.26
CA LEU A 65 9.27 -0.83 -3.27
C LEU A 65 10.28 0.19 -3.80
N HIS A 66 9.94 0.84 -4.91
CA HIS A 66 10.75 1.89 -5.52
C HIS A 66 10.98 3.07 -4.56
N LEU A 67 9.91 3.58 -3.95
CA LEU A 67 10.01 4.69 -3.01
C LEU A 67 10.84 4.32 -1.77
N ALA A 68 10.69 3.10 -1.25
CA ALA A 68 11.45 2.60 -0.12
C ALA A 68 12.96 2.49 -0.42
N GLU A 69 13.28 2.03 -1.62
CA GLU A 69 14.66 1.82 -2.05
C GLU A 69 15.35 3.13 -2.48
N CYS A 70 14.69 3.93 -3.33
CA CYS A 70 15.32 5.07 -3.97
C CYS A 70 15.15 6.40 -3.21
N HIS A 71 14.09 6.56 -2.43
CA HIS A 71 13.76 7.85 -1.82
C HIS A 71 13.74 7.84 -0.28
N ALA A 72 13.36 6.73 0.35
CA ALA A 72 13.27 6.64 1.80
C ALA A 72 14.51 6.05 2.48
N GLY A 73 15.45 5.49 1.73
CA GLY A 73 16.65 4.85 2.29
C GLY A 73 16.35 3.64 3.18
N GLU A 74 15.19 3.01 2.99
CA GLU A 74 14.69 1.92 3.84
C GLU A 74 15.39 0.59 3.52
N ILE A 75 15.79 0.44 2.25
CA ILE A 75 16.36 -0.79 1.73
C ILE A 75 17.85 -0.59 1.47
N GLN A 76 18.67 -1.24 2.30
CA GLN A 76 20.13 -1.13 2.26
C GLN A 76 20.80 -2.40 1.73
N THR A 77 20.07 -3.53 1.74
CA THR A 77 20.62 -4.83 1.36
C THR A 77 19.65 -5.62 0.50
N PRO A 78 20.13 -6.57 -0.32
CA PRO A 78 19.25 -7.49 -1.06
C PRO A 78 18.31 -8.30 -0.17
N ALA A 79 18.74 -8.64 1.04
CA ALA A 79 17.91 -9.37 2.00
C ALA A 79 16.73 -8.52 2.48
N GLN A 80 16.98 -7.25 2.86
CA GLN A 80 15.91 -6.32 3.21
C GLN A 80 14.94 -6.11 2.05
N ARG A 81 15.47 -5.96 0.84
CA ARG A 81 14.64 -5.83 -0.37
C ARG A 81 13.72 -7.03 -0.56
N SER A 82 14.24 -8.25 -0.35
CA SER A 82 13.45 -9.47 -0.47
C SER A 82 12.35 -9.54 0.58
N LEU A 83 12.64 -9.19 1.82
CA LEU A 83 11.66 -9.18 2.91
C LEU A 83 10.56 -8.12 2.69
N VAL A 84 10.93 -6.91 2.30
CA VAL A 84 9.95 -5.85 1.96
C VAL A 84 9.08 -6.31 0.80
N ASN A 85 9.68 -6.79 -0.30
CA ASN A 85 8.94 -7.27 -1.47
C ASN A 85 7.99 -8.42 -1.14
N GLN A 86 8.37 -9.34 -0.26
CA GLN A 86 7.50 -10.42 0.22
C GLN A 86 6.20 -9.89 0.80
N TRP A 87 6.27 -8.86 1.67
CA TRP A 87 5.09 -8.25 2.27
C TRP A 87 4.27 -7.42 1.27
N LEU A 88 4.91 -6.76 0.32
CA LEU A 88 4.21 -6.04 -0.75
C LEU A 88 3.40 -6.99 -1.65
N LEU A 89 4.01 -8.12 -2.02
CA LEU A 89 3.32 -9.16 -2.78
C LEU A 89 2.22 -9.83 -1.96
N PHE A 90 2.47 -10.16 -0.69
CA PHE A 90 1.45 -10.66 0.21
C PHE A 90 0.25 -9.72 0.29
N ALA A 91 0.49 -8.43 0.50
CA ALA A 91 -0.58 -7.44 0.60
C ALA A 91 -1.43 -7.37 -0.68
N ASN A 92 -0.79 -7.30 -1.86
CA ASN A 92 -1.50 -7.09 -3.12
C ASN A 92 -2.07 -8.38 -3.73
N ALA A 93 -1.40 -9.52 -3.58
CA ALA A 93 -1.78 -10.77 -4.25
C ALA A 93 -2.46 -11.79 -3.32
N THR A 94 -2.36 -11.63 -2.02
CA THR A 94 -2.97 -12.54 -1.04
C THR A 94 -4.02 -11.81 -0.21
N LEU A 95 -3.62 -10.80 0.56
CA LEU A 95 -4.51 -10.09 1.47
C LEU A 95 -5.64 -9.36 0.72
N ALA A 96 -5.32 -8.58 -0.31
CA ALA A 96 -6.31 -7.87 -1.10
C ALA A 96 -7.36 -8.82 -1.71
N ILE A 97 -6.91 -9.95 -2.25
CA ILE A 97 -7.80 -10.95 -2.86
C ILE A 97 -8.70 -11.59 -1.79
N ALA A 98 -8.13 -11.95 -0.65
CA ALA A 98 -8.90 -12.51 0.46
C ALA A 98 -9.92 -11.52 1.05
N LEU A 99 -9.68 -10.22 0.94
CA LEU A 99 -10.62 -9.20 1.43
C LEU A 99 -11.71 -8.86 0.41
N PHE A 100 -11.34 -8.66 -0.86
CA PHE A 100 -12.21 -8.02 -1.85
C PHE A 100 -12.82 -8.97 -2.89
N VAL A 101 -12.37 -10.23 -2.97
CA VAL A 101 -12.99 -11.24 -3.83
C VAL A 101 -13.93 -12.11 -2.97
N PRO A 102 -15.27 -12.04 -3.15
CA PRO A 102 -16.24 -12.67 -2.24
C PRO A 102 -15.97 -14.15 -1.98
N SER A 103 -15.76 -14.95 -3.03
CA SER A 103 -15.50 -16.39 -2.91
C SER A 103 -14.19 -16.72 -2.15
N ASN A 104 -13.18 -15.87 -2.28
CA ASN A 104 -11.93 -16.00 -1.53
C ASN A 104 -12.11 -15.56 -0.08
N ARG A 105 -12.90 -14.50 0.14
CA ARG A 105 -13.17 -14.00 1.48
C ARG A 105 -13.87 -15.05 2.34
N GLU A 106 -14.93 -15.67 1.84
CA GLU A 106 -15.64 -16.73 2.57
C GLU A 106 -14.72 -17.90 2.99
N ARG A 107 -13.77 -18.26 2.13
CA ARG A 107 -12.91 -19.42 2.33
C ARG A 107 -11.64 -19.11 3.12
N GLU A 108 -10.99 -17.97 2.83
CA GLU A 108 -9.62 -17.70 3.30
C GLU A 108 -9.57 -16.70 4.45
N PHE A 109 -10.57 -15.81 4.59
CA PHE A 109 -10.51 -14.68 5.52
C PHE A 109 -10.23 -15.10 6.98
N PRO A 110 -10.96 -16.04 7.62
CA PRO A 110 -10.74 -16.34 9.04
C PRO A 110 -9.31 -16.83 9.29
N ARG A 111 -8.86 -17.80 8.48
CA ARG A 111 -7.51 -18.38 8.62
C ARG A 111 -6.41 -17.35 8.36
N LEU A 112 -6.59 -16.50 7.36
CA LEU A 112 -5.62 -15.48 7.02
C LEU A 112 -5.52 -14.42 8.12
N MET A 113 -6.65 -13.98 8.65
CA MET A 113 -6.67 -13.01 9.76
C MET A 113 -6.07 -13.59 11.04
N GLU A 114 -6.36 -14.83 11.36
CA GLU A 114 -5.76 -15.52 12.52
C GLU A 114 -4.23 -15.56 12.39
N GLU A 115 -3.71 -15.98 11.24
CA GLU A 115 -2.27 -16.05 11.01
C GLU A 115 -1.64 -14.65 11.01
N LEU A 116 -2.25 -13.70 10.32
CA LEU A 116 -1.75 -12.33 10.28
C LEU A 116 -1.76 -11.69 11.68
N ASN A 117 -2.81 -11.91 12.46
CA ASN A 117 -2.88 -11.44 13.84
C ASN A 117 -1.74 -12.02 14.74
N ARG A 118 -1.30 -13.26 14.47
CA ARG A 118 -0.15 -13.86 15.16
C ARG A 118 1.19 -13.26 14.71
N GLN A 119 1.31 -12.87 13.45
CA GLN A 119 2.54 -12.26 12.90
C GLN A 119 2.70 -10.80 13.31
N LEU A 120 1.59 -10.11 13.51
CA LEU A 120 1.60 -8.72 13.94
C LEU A 120 1.95 -8.62 15.42
N THR A 121 2.97 -7.84 15.73
CA THR A 121 3.31 -7.47 17.11
C THR A 121 3.05 -5.97 17.26
N PRO A 122 2.15 -5.56 18.16
CA PRO A 122 1.86 -4.15 18.38
C PRO A 122 3.12 -3.32 18.61
N GLY A 123 3.21 -2.18 17.91
CA GLY A 123 4.34 -1.27 17.99
C GLY A 123 5.63 -1.76 17.29
N ARG A 124 5.63 -2.94 16.67
CA ARG A 124 6.78 -3.42 15.89
C ARG A 124 6.48 -3.40 14.39
N PRO A 125 7.43 -2.93 13.56
CA PRO A 125 7.30 -3.00 12.11
C PRO A 125 7.45 -4.45 11.60
N LEU A 126 6.89 -4.71 10.42
CA LEU A 126 6.99 -6.01 9.74
C LEU A 126 8.40 -6.31 9.24
N VAL A 127 9.15 -5.27 8.89
CA VAL A 127 10.54 -5.38 8.43
C VAL A 127 11.38 -4.26 9.04
N GLY A 128 12.55 -4.61 9.56
CA GLY A 128 13.49 -3.64 10.11
C GLY A 128 13.07 -3.07 11.47
N GLU A 129 13.52 -1.86 11.77
CA GLU A 129 13.31 -1.21 13.08
C GLU A 129 12.26 -0.10 13.06
N HIS A 130 11.90 0.37 11.87
CA HIS A 130 10.99 1.50 11.67
C HIS A 130 9.86 1.15 10.73
N TRP A 131 8.70 1.77 10.96
CA TRP A 131 7.55 1.66 10.06
C TRP A 131 7.95 1.98 8.60
N GLY A 132 7.58 1.10 7.68
CA GLY A 132 8.04 1.16 6.31
C GLY A 132 7.02 0.72 5.26
N ALA A 133 7.52 0.43 4.06
CA ALA A 133 6.71 0.06 2.91
C ALA A 133 5.90 -1.22 3.16
N ALA A 134 6.48 -2.20 3.84
CA ALA A 134 5.80 -3.43 4.24
C ALA A 134 4.58 -3.16 5.13
N ASP A 135 4.78 -2.32 6.16
CA ASP A 135 3.71 -1.91 7.08
C ASP A 135 2.63 -1.12 6.34
N CYS A 136 3.04 -0.16 5.51
CA CYS A 136 2.12 0.62 4.69
C CYS A 136 1.22 -0.26 3.83
N ALA A 137 1.79 -1.25 3.15
CA ALA A 137 1.06 -2.12 2.23
C ALA A 137 0.01 -2.97 2.96
N VAL A 138 0.41 -3.65 4.01
CA VAL A 138 -0.48 -4.53 4.80
C VAL A 138 -1.56 -3.70 5.51
N THR A 139 -1.13 -2.63 6.19
CA THR A 139 -2.04 -1.82 7.00
C THR A 139 -3.06 -1.05 6.17
N ALA A 140 -2.69 -0.60 4.96
CA ALA A 140 -3.62 0.08 4.07
C ALA A 140 -4.84 -0.80 3.73
N TYR A 141 -4.63 -2.10 3.52
CA TYR A 141 -5.73 -3.03 3.29
C TYR A 141 -6.52 -3.34 4.55
N LEU A 142 -5.85 -3.55 5.69
CA LEU A 142 -6.55 -3.80 6.96
C LEU A 142 -7.40 -2.58 7.39
N ALA A 143 -6.91 -1.37 7.17
CA ALA A 143 -7.64 -0.15 7.49
C ALA A 143 -8.92 0.05 6.65
N TYR A 144 -9.08 -0.68 5.56
CA TYR A 144 -10.32 -0.71 4.79
C TYR A 144 -11.40 -1.61 5.41
N LEU A 145 -11.06 -2.53 6.33
CA LEU A 145 -12.04 -3.43 6.94
C LEU A 145 -13.20 -2.67 7.60
N PRO A 146 -12.98 -1.71 8.50
CA PRO A 146 -14.09 -0.97 9.11
C PRO A 146 -14.84 -0.07 8.13
N ILE A 147 -14.27 0.25 6.97
CA ILE A 147 -14.88 1.13 5.97
C ILE A 147 -15.79 0.33 5.03
N PHE A 148 -15.31 -0.78 4.48
CA PHE A 148 -16.01 -1.58 3.47
C PHE A 148 -16.76 -2.78 4.06
N PHE A 149 -16.37 -3.21 5.26
CA PHE A 149 -16.92 -4.40 5.92
C PHE A 149 -17.21 -4.12 7.40
N PRO A 150 -18.01 -3.09 7.73
CA PRO A 150 -18.26 -2.68 9.12
C PRO A 150 -18.98 -3.76 9.96
N GLN A 151 -19.57 -4.76 9.32
CA GLN A 151 -20.22 -5.89 9.97
C GLN A 151 -19.24 -7.00 10.39
N GLU A 152 -17.98 -6.92 9.97
CA GLU A 152 -16.99 -7.94 10.26
C GLU A 152 -16.55 -7.88 11.72
N ASP A 153 -16.67 -8.99 12.42
CA ASP A 153 -16.20 -9.09 13.80
C ASP A 153 -14.67 -9.25 13.83
N LEU A 154 -14.00 -8.21 14.26
CA LEU A 154 -12.55 -8.21 14.44
C LEU A 154 -12.14 -8.52 15.89
N SER A 155 -13.07 -8.80 16.80
CA SER A 155 -12.77 -9.09 18.22
C SER A 155 -11.81 -10.28 18.41
N PRO A 156 -11.78 -11.31 17.54
CA PRO A 156 -10.81 -12.39 17.64
C PRO A 156 -9.37 -11.98 17.27
N TYR A 157 -9.18 -10.77 16.71
CA TYR A 157 -7.89 -10.33 16.14
C TYR A 157 -7.38 -9.04 16.78
N PRO A 158 -6.97 -9.07 18.06
CA PRO A 158 -6.62 -7.85 18.82
C PRO A 158 -5.42 -7.09 18.24
N ALA A 159 -4.41 -7.78 17.70
CA ALA A 159 -3.27 -7.10 17.09
C ALA A 159 -3.67 -6.35 15.79
N ILE A 160 -4.58 -6.91 15.01
CA ILE A 160 -5.14 -6.25 13.83
C ILE A 160 -5.98 -5.03 14.24
N GLN A 161 -6.82 -5.15 15.27
CA GLN A 161 -7.61 -4.02 15.79
C GLN A 161 -6.71 -2.86 16.25
N GLU A 162 -5.67 -3.17 17.02
CA GLU A 162 -4.71 -2.16 17.48
C GLU A 162 -3.97 -1.50 16.32
N LEU A 163 -3.56 -2.29 15.31
CA LEU A 163 -2.90 -1.76 14.13
C LEU A 163 -3.82 -0.82 13.33
N ILE A 164 -5.10 -1.17 13.16
CA ILE A 164 -6.08 -0.31 12.51
C ILE A 164 -6.27 0.98 13.32
N ALA A 165 -6.48 0.88 14.63
CA ALA A 165 -6.69 2.01 15.50
C ALA A 165 -5.50 2.98 15.51
N SER A 166 -4.27 2.46 15.66
CA SER A 166 -3.05 3.26 15.62
C SER A 166 -2.84 3.91 14.24
N THR A 167 -3.17 3.22 13.15
CA THR A 167 -3.11 3.78 11.79
C THR A 167 -4.03 4.97 11.62
N GLN A 168 -5.27 4.89 12.10
CA GLN A 168 -6.25 5.96 12.02
C GLN A 168 -5.84 7.22 12.82
N GLN A 169 -4.90 7.10 13.75
CA GLN A 169 -4.34 8.23 14.50
C GLN A 169 -3.11 8.87 13.82
N ARG A 170 -2.52 8.22 12.80
CA ARG A 170 -1.34 8.77 12.12
C ARG A 170 -1.69 10.03 11.32
N PRO A 171 -0.98 11.15 11.52
CA PRO A 171 -1.32 12.41 10.81
C PRO A 171 -1.29 12.28 9.29
N ALA A 172 -0.30 11.57 8.75
CA ALA A 172 -0.18 11.34 7.30
C ALA A 172 -1.35 10.52 6.74
N TYR A 173 -1.79 9.48 7.47
CA TYR A 173 -2.96 8.70 7.08
C TYR A 173 -4.23 9.56 7.08
N ARG A 174 -4.48 10.30 8.17
CA ARG A 174 -5.63 11.20 8.29
C ARG A 174 -5.67 12.23 7.16
N LYS A 175 -4.53 12.86 6.86
CA LYS A 175 -4.39 13.82 5.76
C LYS A 175 -4.82 13.21 4.42
N VAL A 176 -4.35 12.01 4.10
CA VAL A 176 -4.64 11.32 2.83
C VAL A 176 -6.10 10.89 2.74
N MET A 177 -6.69 10.48 3.87
CA MET A 177 -8.09 10.04 3.94
C MET A 177 -9.08 11.19 4.09
N GLY A 178 -8.62 12.45 4.18
CA GLY A 178 -9.49 13.61 4.39
C GLY A 178 -10.18 13.61 5.76
N MET A 179 -9.57 12.98 6.75
CA MET A 179 -10.07 12.94 8.13
C MET A 179 -9.58 14.18 8.88
N THR A 180 -10.46 15.06 9.25
CA THR A 180 -10.20 16.25 10.07
C THR A 180 -10.01 15.90 11.53
#